data_69f3b4ce77ced3569da0d0e57b63bb26
#
_entry.id   69f3b4ce77ced3569da0d0e57b63bb26
#
_cell.length_a   1.000
_cell.length_b   1.000
_cell.length_c   1.000
_cell.angle_alpha   90.00
_cell.angle_beta   90.00
_cell.angle_gamma   90.00
#
_symmetry.space_group_name_H-M   'P 1'
#
loop_
_entity.id
_entity.type
_entity.pdbx_description
1 polymer ?
#
loop_
_entity_poly.entity_id
_entity_poly.type
_entity_poly.pdbx_seq_one_letter_code
_entity_poly.pdbx_strand_id
1 'polypeptide(L)'
;GCIGIDLGVKDFLTLSTGEKINYPTRLRDLEEKVKREQRRLSHRKKGASNYIRQKQKLAKAYAKLRHYRDDFQHQLSHRLIEENQFIGMETLMVRNMTRKARERLDADGKPMRNGQARKRAMNRSILRDGWSGLVDKLSYKAEWYGRALIRVDRFYPSSKLCHECGHKYQRLRLSEREWVCGHCGTLHDRDVNAALNIRDEALRLNGSGE
;
A
#
# COMPACT_ATOMS: atom_id res chain seq x y z
N GLY A 1 -11.99 -18.33 -8.88
CA GLY A 1 -10.57 -18.30 -8.49
C GLY A 1 -10.38 -17.72 -7.10
N CYS A 2 -9.18 -17.93 -6.54
CA CYS A 2 -8.76 -17.33 -5.29
C CYS A 2 -7.43 -16.59 -5.51
N ILE A 3 -7.32 -15.37 -4.99
CA ILE A 3 -6.13 -14.54 -5.14
C ILE A 3 -5.70 -13.95 -3.81
N GLY A 4 -4.39 -13.90 -3.56
CA GLY A 4 -3.77 -13.17 -2.47
C GLY A 4 -3.17 -11.86 -2.97
N ILE A 5 -3.31 -10.81 -2.18
CA ILE A 5 -2.83 -9.45 -2.49
C ILE A 5 -1.88 -8.99 -1.39
N ASP A 6 -0.63 -8.71 -1.76
CA ASP A 6 0.34 -8.00 -0.94
C ASP A 6 0.45 -6.54 -1.40
N LEU A 7 0.18 -5.58 -0.50
CA LEU A 7 0.24 -4.14 -0.79
C LEU A 7 1.63 -3.59 -0.46
N GLY A 8 2.32 -3.08 -1.48
CA GLY A 8 3.70 -2.63 -1.39
C GLY A 8 3.92 -1.16 -1.74
N VAL A 9 5.05 -0.60 -1.28
CA VAL A 9 5.47 0.78 -1.62
C VAL A 9 6.28 0.82 -2.93
N LYS A 10 6.97 -0.26 -3.28
CA LYS A 10 7.74 -0.37 -4.52
C LYS A 10 6.81 -0.65 -5.70
N ASP A 11 6.15 -1.77 -5.63
CA ASP A 11 5.04 -2.14 -6.50
C ASP A 11 3.75 -1.81 -5.75
N PHE A 12 2.75 -1.25 -6.43
CA PHE A 12 1.50 -0.82 -5.79
C PHE A 12 0.80 -1.99 -5.09
N LEU A 13 0.79 -3.15 -5.77
CA LEU A 13 0.44 -4.44 -5.19
C LEU A 13 1.08 -5.58 -5.97
N THR A 14 1.26 -6.71 -5.30
CA THR A 14 1.71 -7.98 -5.88
C THR A 14 0.63 -9.04 -5.68
N LEU A 15 0.31 -9.77 -6.72
CA LEU A 15 -0.69 -10.83 -6.71
C LEU A 15 -0.03 -12.20 -6.51
N SER A 16 -0.77 -13.15 -5.95
CA SER A 16 -0.31 -14.54 -5.79
C SER A 16 -0.09 -15.27 -7.12
N THR A 17 -0.54 -14.70 -8.24
CA THR A 17 -0.22 -15.15 -9.60
C THR A 17 1.20 -14.77 -10.05
N GLY A 18 1.91 -13.94 -9.30
CA GLY A 18 3.21 -13.36 -9.67
C GLY A 18 3.10 -12.01 -10.38
N GLU A 19 1.90 -11.58 -10.76
CA GLU A 19 1.70 -10.26 -11.37
C GLU A 19 2.02 -9.13 -10.38
N LYS A 20 2.83 -8.17 -10.81
CA LYS A 20 3.17 -6.95 -10.05
C LYS A 20 2.55 -5.74 -10.72
N ILE A 21 1.66 -5.08 -10.01
CA ILE A 21 0.96 -3.89 -10.49
C ILE A 21 1.68 -2.65 -9.95
N ASN A 22 2.18 -1.86 -10.87
CA ASN A 22 2.91 -0.65 -10.54
C ASN A 22 1.98 0.56 -10.35
N TYR A 23 2.44 1.52 -9.53
CA TYR A 23 1.79 2.82 -9.43
C TYR A 23 1.89 3.56 -10.77
N PRO A 24 0.77 3.96 -11.40
CA PRO A 24 0.77 4.51 -12.75
C PRO A 24 1.66 5.75 -12.89
N THR A 25 2.48 5.80 -13.94
CA THR A 25 3.37 6.94 -14.24
C THR A 25 2.58 8.25 -14.30
N ARG A 26 1.39 8.23 -14.89
CA ARG A 26 0.51 9.41 -14.97
C ARG A 26 0.14 9.99 -13.61
N LEU A 27 -0.03 9.14 -12.59
CA LEU A 27 -0.27 9.63 -11.21
C LEU A 27 0.96 10.36 -10.66
N ARG A 28 2.16 9.86 -10.93
CA ARG A 28 3.43 10.54 -10.54
C ARG A 28 3.53 11.92 -11.19
N ASP A 29 3.20 12.04 -12.48
CA ASP A 29 3.22 13.32 -13.21
C ASP A 29 2.23 14.34 -12.61
N LEU A 30 1.03 13.85 -12.25
CA LEU A 30 0.01 14.69 -11.61
C LEU A 30 0.42 15.15 -10.20
N GLU A 31 1.10 14.30 -9.45
CA GLU A 31 1.67 14.65 -8.14
C GLU A 31 2.76 15.73 -8.26
N GLU A 32 3.66 15.60 -9.23
CA GLU A 32 4.68 16.61 -9.48
C GLU A 32 4.04 17.94 -9.93
N LYS A 33 2.96 17.89 -10.70
CA LYS A 33 2.17 19.08 -11.02
C LYS A 33 1.60 19.73 -9.77
N VAL A 34 0.99 18.97 -8.88
CA VAL A 34 0.46 19.48 -7.59
C VAL A 34 1.58 20.13 -6.78
N LYS A 35 2.73 19.49 -6.63
CA LYS A 35 3.90 20.07 -5.92
C LYS A 35 4.35 21.39 -6.52
N ARG A 36 4.40 21.51 -7.86
CA ARG A 36 4.73 22.77 -8.54
C ARG A 36 3.73 23.87 -8.23
N GLU A 37 2.43 23.57 -8.33
CA GLU A 37 1.39 24.56 -8.04
C GLU A 37 1.38 24.97 -6.57
N GLN A 38 1.69 24.07 -5.63
CA GLN A 38 1.86 24.39 -4.21
C GLN A 38 3.03 25.35 -3.98
N ARG A 39 4.21 25.09 -4.59
CA ARG A 39 5.37 25.99 -4.51
C ARG A 39 5.04 27.35 -5.07
N ARG A 40 4.37 27.42 -6.22
CA ARG A 40 3.93 28.70 -6.81
C ARG A 40 2.99 29.46 -5.88
N LEU A 41 2.07 28.78 -5.21
CA LEU A 41 1.14 29.38 -4.27
C LEU A 41 1.87 29.94 -3.03
N SER A 42 2.86 29.21 -2.50
CA SER A 42 3.63 29.67 -1.32
C SER A 42 4.41 30.96 -1.54
N HIS A 43 4.77 31.29 -2.79
CA HIS A 43 5.44 32.55 -3.17
C HIS A 43 4.47 33.69 -3.49
N ARG A 44 3.16 33.52 -3.34
CA ARG A 44 2.17 34.57 -3.62
C ARG A 44 1.72 35.26 -2.33
N LYS A 45 1.54 36.59 -2.41
CA LYS A 45 0.98 37.36 -1.28
C LYS A 45 -0.47 36.94 -1.04
N LYS A 46 -0.75 36.46 0.18
CA LYS A 46 -2.10 36.05 0.59
C LYS A 46 -3.11 37.19 0.38
N GLY A 47 -4.29 36.85 -0.14
CA GLY A 47 -5.35 37.84 -0.42
C GLY A 47 -5.27 38.53 -1.75
N ALA A 48 -4.12 38.57 -2.43
CA ALA A 48 -4.00 39.20 -3.75
C ALA A 48 -4.71 38.38 -4.85
N SER A 49 -5.16 39.03 -5.91
CA SER A 49 -5.85 38.38 -7.05
C SER A 49 -5.02 37.19 -7.63
N ASN A 50 -3.70 37.37 -7.74
CA ASN A 50 -2.81 36.31 -8.20
C ASN A 50 -2.72 35.14 -7.25
N TYR A 51 -2.88 35.30 -5.93
CA TYR A 51 -2.97 34.22 -4.96
C TYR A 51 -4.28 33.44 -5.16
N ILE A 52 -5.40 34.13 -5.35
CA ILE A 52 -6.71 33.50 -5.59
C ILE A 52 -6.69 32.68 -6.87
N ARG A 53 -6.17 33.22 -7.97
CA ARG A 53 -6.01 32.50 -9.24
C ARG A 53 -5.11 31.27 -9.10
N GLN A 54 -4.00 31.40 -8.36
CA GLN A 54 -3.08 30.28 -8.12
C GLN A 54 -3.72 29.19 -7.23
N LYS A 55 -4.50 29.58 -6.23
CA LYS A 55 -5.28 28.64 -5.38
C LYS A 55 -6.27 27.81 -6.22
N GLN A 56 -6.94 28.46 -7.19
CA GLN A 56 -7.84 27.75 -8.11
C GLN A 56 -7.08 26.75 -9.01
N LYS A 57 -5.88 27.14 -9.53
CA LYS A 57 -5.03 26.23 -10.33
C LYS A 57 -4.60 25.02 -9.50
N LEU A 58 -4.22 25.21 -8.25
CA LEU A 58 -3.87 24.15 -7.31
C LEU A 58 -5.07 23.24 -7.03
N ALA A 59 -6.25 23.81 -6.78
CA ALA A 59 -7.48 23.02 -6.56
C ALA A 59 -7.82 22.13 -7.77
N LYS A 60 -7.72 22.68 -9.01
CA LYS A 60 -7.90 21.89 -10.24
C LYS A 60 -6.87 20.78 -10.39
N ALA A 61 -5.60 21.01 -10.01
CA ALA A 61 -4.56 20.01 -10.06
C ALA A 61 -4.84 18.85 -9.06
N TYR A 62 -5.28 19.18 -7.85
CA TYR A 62 -5.70 18.17 -6.86
C TYR A 62 -6.92 17.37 -7.32
N ALA A 63 -7.93 18.04 -7.87
CA ALA A 63 -9.11 17.37 -8.40
C ALA A 63 -8.73 16.35 -9.49
N LYS A 64 -7.86 16.74 -10.44
CA LYS A 64 -7.40 15.86 -11.51
C LYS A 64 -6.61 14.67 -10.97
N LEU A 65 -5.73 14.88 -9.98
CA LEU A 65 -4.98 13.80 -9.33
C LEU A 65 -5.93 12.80 -8.64
N ARG A 66 -6.91 13.32 -7.88
CA ARG A 66 -7.90 12.50 -7.17
C ARG A 66 -8.73 11.67 -8.15
N HIS A 67 -9.30 12.28 -9.18
CA HIS A 67 -10.14 11.58 -10.16
C HIS A 67 -9.37 10.48 -10.88
N TYR A 68 -8.12 10.75 -11.30
CA TYR A 68 -7.31 9.73 -11.96
C TYR A 68 -6.94 8.57 -11.04
N ARG A 69 -6.66 8.85 -9.75
CA ARG A 69 -6.41 7.81 -8.74
C ARG A 69 -7.66 6.97 -8.50
N ASP A 70 -8.81 7.61 -8.35
CA ASP A 70 -10.08 6.93 -8.16
C ASP A 70 -10.41 6.02 -9.33
N ASP A 71 -10.26 6.51 -10.56
CA ASP A 71 -10.47 5.74 -11.79
C ASP A 71 -9.56 4.51 -11.85
N PHE A 72 -8.26 4.68 -11.64
CA PHE A 72 -7.31 3.57 -11.56
C PHE A 72 -7.72 2.51 -10.52
N GLN A 73 -8.07 2.95 -9.32
CA GLN A 73 -8.49 2.03 -8.26
C GLN A 73 -9.84 1.37 -8.56
N HIS A 74 -10.76 2.07 -9.23
CA HIS A 74 -12.03 1.50 -9.67
C HIS A 74 -11.85 0.41 -10.72
N GLN A 75 -11.01 0.64 -11.73
CA GLN A 75 -10.70 -0.35 -12.77
C GLN A 75 -10.00 -1.57 -12.17
N LEU A 76 -8.98 -1.35 -11.34
CA LEU A 76 -8.24 -2.43 -10.71
C LEU A 76 -9.12 -3.26 -9.77
N SER A 77 -9.89 -2.62 -8.89
CA SER A 77 -10.79 -3.34 -7.98
C SER A 77 -11.88 -4.10 -8.72
N HIS A 78 -12.36 -3.57 -9.85
CA HIS A 78 -13.37 -4.26 -10.68
C HIS A 78 -12.76 -5.53 -11.29
N ARG A 79 -11.59 -5.43 -11.92
CA ARG A 79 -10.89 -6.60 -12.49
C ARG A 79 -10.67 -7.68 -11.43
N LEU A 80 -10.15 -7.33 -10.26
CA LEU A 80 -9.86 -8.30 -9.19
C LEU A 80 -11.13 -9.00 -8.69
N ILE A 81 -12.25 -8.30 -8.61
CA ILE A 81 -13.54 -8.84 -8.18
C ILE A 81 -14.16 -9.74 -9.27
N GLU A 82 -14.06 -9.37 -10.54
CA GLU A 82 -14.60 -10.19 -11.63
C GLU A 82 -13.85 -11.52 -11.78
N GLU A 83 -12.53 -11.47 -11.72
CA GLU A 83 -11.68 -12.64 -11.95
C GLU A 83 -11.66 -13.62 -10.76
N ASN A 84 -12.06 -13.21 -9.54
CA ASN A 84 -11.87 -13.99 -8.33
C ASN A 84 -13.12 -14.09 -7.45
N GLN A 85 -13.37 -15.30 -6.93
CA GLN A 85 -14.42 -15.58 -5.93
C GLN A 85 -13.95 -15.20 -4.52
N PHE A 86 -12.65 -15.45 -4.22
CA PHE A 86 -12.04 -15.21 -2.93
C PHE A 86 -10.82 -14.31 -3.10
N ILE A 87 -10.77 -13.26 -2.31
CA ILE A 87 -9.66 -12.30 -2.31
C ILE A 87 -9.11 -12.19 -0.91
N GLY A 88 -7.88 -12.68 -0.72
CA GLY A 88 -7.13 -12.53 0.52
C GLY A 88 -6.27 -11.27 0.52
N MET A 89 -6.26 -10.52 1.62
CA MET A 89 -5.38 -9.37 1.79
C MET A 89 -5.03 -9.12 3.25
N GLU A 90 -3.88 -8.50 3.52
CA GLU A 90 -3.51 -8.13 4.88
C GLU A 90 -4.40 -7.01 5.45
N THR A 91 -4.64 -7.09 6.77
CA THR A 91 -5.30 -6.02 7.52
C THR A 91 -4.32 -4.86 7.73
N LEU A 92 -4.37 -3.84 6.88
CA LEU A 92 -3.50 -2.67 6.98
C LEU A 92 -4.10 -1.58 7.86
N MET A 93 -3.36 -1.21 8.91
CA MET A 93 -3.67 -0.07 9.77
C MET A 93 -2.95 1.19 9.26
N VAL A 94 -3.34 1.72 8.09
CA VAL A 94 -2.70 2.88 7.44
C VAL A 94 -2.51 4.06 8.39
N ARG A 95 -3.49 4.36 9.24
CA ARG A 95 -3.41 5.41 10.26
C ARG A 95 -2.24 5.19 11.23
N ASN A 96 -2.00 3.95 11.67
CA ASN A 96 -0.90 3.62 12.56
C ASN A 96 0.45 3.64 11.84
N MET A 97 0.48 3.16 10.60
CA MET A 97 1.68 3.15 9.76
C MET A 97 2.18 4.57 9.48
N THR A 98 1.27 5.54 9.31
CA THR A 98 1.59 6.94 8.97
C THR A 98 1.79 7.86 10.19
N ARG A 99 1.70 7.35 11.42
CA ARG A 99 2.01 8.12 12.63
C ARG A 99 3.43 8.69 12.61
N LYS A 100 3.63 9.85 13.24
CA LYS A 100 4.97 10.41 13.47
C LYS A 100 5.84 9.45 14.29
N ALA A 101 7.15 9.52 14.11
CA ALA A 101 8.07 8.81 14.99
C ALA A 101 7.90 9.35 16.45
N ARG A 102 8.04 8.47 17.43
CA ARG A 102 8.03 8.90 18.83
C ARG A 102 9.22 9.81 19.07
N GLU A 103 9.01 10.84 19.85
CA GLU A 103 10.09 11.68 20.34
C GLU A 103 11.05 10.85 21.18
N ARG A 104 12.33 11.09 21.01
CA ARG A 104 13.40 10.49 21.79
C ARG A 104 14.18 11.62 22.42
N LEU A 105 14.33 11.58 23.74
CA LEU A 105 15.10 12.53 24.51
C LEU A 105 16.37 11.84 25.02
N ASP A 106 17.46 12.59 25.18
CA ASP A 106 18.65 12.15 25.87
C ASP A 106 18.47 12.25 27.41
N ALA A 107 19.52 11.94 28.15
CA ALA A 107 19.52 12.02 29.62
C ALA A 107 19.24 13.44 30.18
N ASP A 108 19.55 14.47 29.37
CA ASP A 108 19.34 15.89 29.72
C ASP A 108 17.99 16.43 29.22
N GLY A 109 17.12 15.57 28.68
CA GLY A 109 15.81 15.95 28.13
C GLY A 109 15.86 16.64 26.76
N LYS A 110 16.99 16.61 26.05
CA LYS A 110 17.12 17.23 24.71
C LYS A 110 16.66 16.28 23.61
N PRO A 111 15.99 16.79 22.54
CA PRO A 111 15.53 15.97 21.43
C PRO A 111 16.66 15.29 20.68
N MET A 112 16.59 13.97 20.59
CA MET A 112 17.50 13.12 19.79
C MET A 112 16.97 12.81 18.41
N ARG A 113 17.87 12.43 17.48
CA ARG A 113 17.45 11.90 16.17
C ARG A 113 16.64 10.62 16.33
N ASN A 114 15.41 10.62 15.83
CA ASN A 114 14.45 9.53 15.98
C ASN A 114 14.02 8.87 14.64
N GLY A 115 14.75 9.11 13.55
CA GLY A 115 14.42 8.56 12.23
C GLY A 115 13.21 9.20 11.55
N GLN A 116 12.69 10.34 12.05
CA GLN A 116 11.51 11.02 11.52
C GLN A 116 11.62 11.37 10.03
N ALA A 117 12.81 11.71 9.52
CA ALA A 117 13.00 12.03 8.11
C ALA A 117 12.71 10.83 7.20
N ARG A 118 13.26 9.64 7.55
CA ARG A 118 13.01 8.37 6.85
C ARG A 118 11.52 7.99 6.93
N LYS A 119 10.94 8.11 8.12
CA LYS A 119 9.51 7.81 8.35
C LYS A 119 8.59 8.74 7.56
N ARG A 120 8.94 10.03 7.44
CA ARG A 120 8.22 10.99 6.59
C ARG A 120 8.20 10.58 5.11
N ALA A 121 9.32 10.08 4.58
CA ALA A 121 9.39 9.61 3.20
C ALA A 121 8.46 8.41 2.99
N MET A 122 8.52 7.42 3.87
CA MET A 122 7.64 6.25 3.84
C MET A 122 6.15 6.62 4.00
N ASN A 123 5.82 7.48 4.95
CA ASN A 123 4.45 7.95 5.15
C ASN A 123 3.90 8.65 3.90
N ARG A 124 4.71 9.46 3.22
CA ARG A 124 4.30 10.08 1.96
C ARG A 124 3.99 9.05 0.87
N SER A 125 4.79 7.98 0.76
CA SER A 125 4.52 6.91 -0.20
C SER A 125 3.21 6.20 0.12
N ILE A 126 2.99 5.78 1.37
CA ILE A 126 1.76 5.11 1.82
C ILE A 126 0.52 5.97 1.54
N LEU A 127 0.59 7.28 1.88
CA LEU A 127 -0.53 8.21 1.65
C LEU A 127 -0.73 8.52 0.16
N ARG A 128 0.36 8.54 -0.62
CA ARG A 128 0.33 8.71 -2.07
C ARG A 128 -0.42 7.55 -2.72
N ASP A 129 -0.08 6.32 -2.34
CA ASP A 129 -0.60 5.11 -2.95
C ASP A 129 -2.10 4.93 -2.66
N GLY A 130 -2.57 5.48 -1.52
CA GLY A 130 -4.00 5.57 -1.23
C GLY A 130 -4.66 4.20 -1.03
N TRP A 131 -3.96 3.26 -0.42
CA TRP A 131 -4.43 1.87 -0.22
C TRP A 131 -5.80 1.77 0.44
N SER A 132 -6.13 2.67 1.38
CA SER A 132 -7.46 2.68 1.99
C SER A 132 -8.58 2.79 0.95
N GLY A 133 -8.40 3.66 -0.06
CA GLY A 133 -9.39 3.81 -1.12
C GLY A 133 -9.55 2.57 -2.01
N LEU A 134 -8.46 1.82 -2.26
CA LEU A 134 -8.54 0.53 -2.95
C LEU A 134 -9.27 -0.52 -2.08
N VAL A 135 -8.91 -0.60 -0.80
CA VAL A 135 -9.53 -1.52 0.16
C VAL A 135 -11.03 -1.26 0.29
N ASP A 136 -11.44 0.01 0.38
CA ASP A 136 -12.85 0.39 0.43
C ASP A 136 -13.59 -0.06 -0.84
N LYS A 137 -12.96 0.16 -2.02
CA LYS A 137 -13.53 -0.25 -3.32
C LYS A 137 -13.64 -1.77 -3.45
N LEU A 138 -12.64 -2.52 -2.98
CA LEU A 138 -12.73 -3.97 -2.93
C LEU A 138 -13.83 -4.45 -1.98
N SER A 139 -13.96 -3.82 -0.81
CA SER A 139 -14.93 -4.23 0.20
C SER A 139 -16.38 -4.12 -0.30
N TYR A 140 -16.82 -2.94 -0.78
CA TYR A 140 -18.21 -2.80 -1.23
C TYR A 140 -18.49 -3.54 -2.54
N LYS A 141 -17.48 -3.66 -3.43
CA LYS A 141 -17.67 -4.44 -4.66
C LYS A 141 -17.72 -5.94 -4.39
N ALA A 142 -16.94 -6.45 -3.44
CA ALA A 142 -17.04 -7.85 -3.03
C ALA A 142 -18.48 -8.16 -2.55
N GLU A 143 -19.06 -7.29 -1.73
CA GLU A 143 -20.45 -7.40 -1.28
C GLU A 143 -21.42 -7.37 -2.47
N TRP A 144 -21.31 -6.39 -3.38
CA TRP A 144 -22.21 -6.26 -4.54
C TRP A 144 -22.15 -7.45 -5.51
N TYR A 145 -20.98 -8.06 -5.68
CA TYR A 145 -20.77 -9.17 -6.61
C TYR A 145 -20.82 -10.54 -5.94
N GLY A 146 -21.18 -10.60 -4.64
CA GLY A 146 -21.22 -11.86 -3.88
C GLY A 146 -19.86 -12.55 -3.82
N ARG A 147 -18.77 -11.78 -3.67
CA ARG A 147 -17.40 -12.27 -3.54
C ARG A 147 -16.95 -12.18 -2.08
N ALA A 148 -16.03 -13.04 -1.67
CA ALA A 148 -15.46 -12.99 -0.33
C ALA A 148 -14.15 -12.19 -0.33
N LEU A 149 -14.11 -11.11 0.46
CA LEU A 149 -12.89 -10.37 0.78
C LEU A 149 -12.45 -10.73 2.19
N ILE A 150 -11.38 -11.54 2.30
CA ILE A 150 -10.91 -12.09 3.57
C ILE A 150 -9.68 -11.32 4.01
N ARG A 151 -9.72 -10.79 5.24
CA ARG A 151 -8.63 -10.03 5.82
C ARG A 151 -7.79 -10.91 6.73
N VAL A 152 -6.55 -11.13 6.31
CA VAL A 152 -5.54 -11.84 7.09
C VAL A 152 -5.01 -10.92 8.19
N ASP A 153 -4.72 -11.49 9.36
CA ASP A 153 -4.19 -10.73 10.48
C ASP A 153 -2.85 -10.06 10.13
N ARG A 154 -2.68 -8.83 10.58
CA ARG A 154 -1.47 -8.00 10.32
C ARG A 154 -0.18 -8.58 10.90
N PHE A 155 -0.27 -9.49 11.86
CA PHE A 155 0.89 -10.15 12.48
C PHE A 155 1.21 -11.47 11.81
N TYR A 156 0.39 -11.93 10.88
CA TYR A 156 0.70 -13.10 10.07
C TYR A 156 2.00 -12.87 9.30
N PRO A 157 3.00 -13.75 9.45
CA PRO A 157 4.35 -13.51 8.91
C PRO A 157 4.46 -13.82 7.42
N SER A 158 3.53 -13.31 6.60
CA SER A 158 3.37 -13.59 5.17
C SER A 158 4.68 -13.56 4.39
N SER A 159 5.49 -12.52 4.56
CA SER A 159 6.76 -12.35 3.84
C SER A 159 7.92 -13.20 4.38
N LYS A 160 7.80 -13.75 5.60
CA LYS A 160 8.87 -14.53 6.27
C LYS A 160 8.62 -16.02 6.29
N LEU A 161 7.43 -16.46 5.91
CA LEU A 161 7.04 -17.86 5.84
C LEU A 161 7.36 -18.39 4.45
N CYS A 162 8.09 -19.49 4.35
CA CYS A 162 8.30 -20.15 3.08
C CYS A 162 6.98 -20.77 2.60
N HIS A 163 6.49 -20.36 1.45
CA HIS A 163 5.23 -20.88 0.91
C HIS A 163 5.28 -22.39 0.65
N GLU A 164 6.45 -22.92 0.24
CA GLU A 164 6.60 -24.33 -0.12
C GLU A 164 6.64 -25.28 1.09
N CYS A 165 7.33 -24.90 2.17
CA CYS A 165 7.56 -25.81 3.30
C CYS A 165 7.12 -25.28 4.66
N GLY A 166 6.57 -24.08 4.74
CA GLY A 166 6.12 -23.49 5.99
C GLY A 166 7.25 -23.02 6.94
N HIS A 167 8.54 -23.19 6.57
CA HIS A 167 9.64 -22.76 7.41
C HIS A 167 9.66 -21.23 7.56
N LYS A 168 9.81 -20.73 8.80
CA LYS A 168 9.85 -19.28 9.09
C LYS A 168 11.28 -18.76 9.10
N TYR A 169 11.61 -17.93 8.11
CA TYR A 169 12.91 -17.25 8.01
C TYR A 169 12.92 -15.98 8.86
N GLN A 170 13.46 -16.07 10.08
CA GLN A 170 13.39 -14.98 11.07
C GLN A 170 14.26 -13.76 10.71
N ARG A 171 15.39 -13.98 10.02
CA ARG A 171 16.41 -12.96 9.75
C ARG A 171 16.21 -12.17 8.44
N LEU A 172 15.10 -12.38 7.73
CA LEU A 172 14.80 -11.70 6.48
C LEU A 172 14.75 -10.17 6.68
N ARG A 173 15.66 -9.45 6.02
CA ARG A 173 15.74 -7.99 6.08
C ARG A 173 14.72 -7.36 5.12
N LEU A 174 14.27 -6.15 5.42
CA LEU A 174 13.34 -5.40 4.55
C LEU A 174 13.92 -5.06 3.18
N SER A 175 15.25 -5.01 3.05
CA SER A 175 15.96 -4.75 1.79
C SER A 175 16.08 -5.98 0.88
N GLU A 176 15.95 -7.18 1.45
CA GLU A 176 16.03 -8.43 0.69
C GLU A 176 14.74 -8.67 -0.06
N ARG A 177 14.81 -8.70 -1.39
CA ARG A 177 13.67 -8.91 -2.28
C ARG A 177 13.56 -10.35 -2.74
N GLU A 178 14.68 -11.01 -2.86
CA GLU A 178 14.78 -12.43 -3.16
C GLU A 178 15.51 -13.13 -2.01
N TRP A 179 15.09 -14.32 -1.68
CA TRP A 179 15.73 -15.11 -0.63
C TRP A 179 15.57 -16.60 -0.89
N VAL A 180 16.54 -17.38 -0.43
CA VAL A 180 16.51 -18.85 -0.53
C VAL A 180 16.09 -19.40 0.82
N CYS A 181 15.12 -20.30 0.82
CA CYS A 181 14.71 -20.99 2.03
C CYS A 181 15.83 -21.92 2.54
N GLY A 182 16.31 -21.67 3.76
CA GLY A 182 17.35 -22.50 4.36
C GLY A 182 16.92 -23.93 4.71
N HIS A 183 15.63 -24.26 4.63
CA HIS A 183 15.09 -25.57 4.91
C HIS A 183 14.86 -26.40 3.64
N CYS A 184 14.16 -25.86 2.62
CA CYS A 184 13.84 -26.58 1.40
C CYS A 184 14.61 -26.15 0.16
N GLY A 185 15.45 -25.11 0.25
CA GLY A 185 16.28 -24.63 -0.86
C GLY A 185 15.52 -23.79 -1.92
N THR A 186 14.23 -23.58 -1.79
CA THR A 186 13.44 -22.84 -2.76
C THR A 186 13.80 -21.35 -2.78
N LEU A 187 14.03 -20.81 -3.98
CA LEU A 187 14.20 -19.38 -4.20
C LEU A 187 12.83 -18.68 -4.26
N HIS A 188 12.67 -17.64 -3.49
CA HIS A 188 11.45 -16.85 -3.43
C HIS A 188 11.69 -15.40 -3.83
N ASP A 189 10.78 -14.85 -4.67
CA ASP A 189 10.49 -13.41 -4.64
C ASP A 189 9.65 -13.14 -3.39
N ARG A 190 10.11 -12.21 -2.56
CA ARG A 190 9.54 -11.93 -1.24
C ARG A 190 8.07 -11.49 -1.31
N ASP A 191 7.74 -10.60 -2.26
CA ASP A 191 6.43 -10.00 -2.35
C ASP A 191 5.42 -11.00 -2.98
N VAL A 192 5.88 -11.84 -3.94
CA VAL A 192 5.09 -12.96 -4.48
C VAL A 192 4.86 -14.04 -3.42
N ASN A 193 5.91 -14.42 -2.68
CA ASN A 193 5.79 -15.37 -1.57
C ASN A 193 4.80 -14.88 -0.50
N ALA A 194 4.81 -13.58 -0.18
CA ALA A 194 3.85 -12.98 0.75
C ALA A 194 2.42 -13.09 0.21
N ALA A 195 2.20 -12.76 -1.05
CA ALA A 195 0.88 -12.85 -1.68
C ALA A 195 0.34 -14.30 -1.73
N LEU A 196 1.20 -15.31 -1.97
CA LEU A 196 0.84 -16.72 -1.91
C LEU A 196 0.42 -17.12 -0.49
N ASN A 197 1.21 -16.78 0.52
CA ASN A 197 0.89 -17.06 1.92
C ASN A 197 -0.40 -16.37 2.38
N ILE A 198 -0.66 -15.13 1.92
CA ILE A 198 -1.90 -14.40 2.20
C ILE A 198 -3.09 -15.13 1.58
N ARG A 199 -2.97 -15.63 0.34
CA ARG A 199 -4.01 -16.42 -0.32
C ARG A 199 -4.37 -17.65 0.48
N ASP A 200 -3.38 -18.42 0.86
CA ASP A 200 -3.59 -19.71 1.53
C ASP A 200 -4.14 -19.53 2.96
N GLU A 201 -3.66 -18.51 3.67
CA GLU A 201 -4.22 -18.16 4.98
C GLU A 201 -5.67 -17.65 4.86
N ALA A 202 -5.99 -16.87 3.83
CA ALA A 202 -7.36 -16.43 3.57
C ALA A 202 -8.29 -17.61 3.26
N LEU A 203 -7.84 -18.60 2.48
CA LEU A 203 -8.60 -19.82 2.24
C LEU A 203 -8.81 -20.62 3.52
N ARG A 204 -7.77 -20.77 4.36
CA ARG A 204 -7.87 -21.45 5.65
C ARG A 204 -8.91 -20.78 6.55
N LEU A 205 -8.89 -19.45 6.63
CA LEU A 205 -9.84 -18.67 7.45
C LEU A 205 -11.29 -18.80 6.93
N ASN A 206 -11.48 -18.89 5.62
CA ASN A 206 -12.79 -19.07 5.02
C ASN A 206 -13.36 -20.46 5.26
N GLY A 207 -12.51 -21.52 5.18
CA GLY A 207 -12.94 -22.91 5.45
C GLY A 207 -13.10 -23.26 6.92
N SER A 208 -12.61 -22.43 7.85
CA SER A 208 -12.74 -22.64 9.31
C SER A 208 -14.03 -22.00 9.88
N GLY A 209 -14.87 -21.42 9.04
CA GLY A 209 -16.12 -20.74 9.43
C GLY A 209 -17.40 -21.56 9.19
N GLU A 210 -17.27 -22.87 8.90
CA GLU A 210 -18.38 -23.83 8.83
C GLU A 210 -18.50 -24.64 10.10
#